data_8ef8ab773270a0b4ead2a526c3e34107
#
_entry.id   8ef8ab773270a0b4ead2a526c3e34107
#
_cell.length_a   1.000
_cell.length_b   1.000
_cell.length_c   1.000
_cell.angle_alpha   90.00
_cell.angle_beta   90.00
_cell.angle_gamma   90.00
#
_symmetry.space_group_name_H-M   'P 1'
#
loop_
_entity.id
_entity.type
_entity.pdbx_description
1 polymer ?
#
loop_
_entity_poly.entity_id
_entity_poly.type
_entity_poly.pdbx_seq_one_letter_code
_entity_poly.pdbx_strand_id
1 'polypeptide(L)'
;MAGQMTLKLNKWRAYSRLMRIDKPIGILLLLWPTYWALWLASRGLPDLFILLVFTAGVFLMRAAGCVINDFADRKFDGYVARTRERPLPNGDVTEKEAKTLFLSLIIIAFILVLTLNKMTICLSVIGLLLAWIYPFIKRFSHFPQIVLGAAFGWSIPMAYAAVSESLPLECWLLFLVNIIWSVIYDTQYAMVDRNDDIKIGIKSTAIIFAHFDKLIIGILQFAMVLVLFYIGKQLDFGVPYYTSLIFVLGLFIHQQKLIANRQPALCFKAFMNNNYVGLVLFLGILLNYF
;
A
#
# COMPACT_ATOMS: atom_id res chain seq x y z
N MET A 1 -19.27 36.10 9.49
CA MET A 1 -19.59 34.66 9.40
C MET A 1 -19.14 34.03 8.07
N ALA A 2 -19.38 34.60 6.90
CA ALA A 2 -18.96 34.05 5.59
C ALA A 2 -17.44 33.83 5.47
N GLY A 3 -16.61 34.79 5.92
CA GLY A 3 -15.14 34.68 5.84
C GLY A 3 -14.54 33.58 6.75
N GLN A 4 -15.12 33.32 7.92
CA GLN A 4 -14.68 32.23 8.80
C GLN A 4 -15.09 30.86 8.26
N MET A 5 -16.22 30.79 7.56
CA MET A 5 -16.71 29.55 6.95
C MET A 5 -15.89 29.17 5.70
N THR A 6 -15.47 30.14 4.90
CA THR A 6 -14.57 29.95 3.75
C THR A 6 -13.15 29.53 4.20
N LEU A 7 -12.60 30.11 5.26
CA LEU A 7 -11.31 29.71 5.86
C LEU A 7 -11.36 28.28 6.40
N LYS A 8 -12.44 27.88 7.08
CA LYS A 8 -12.64 26.51 7.58
C LYS A 8 -12.75 25.51 6.42
N LEU A 9 -13.50 25.81 5.37
CA LEU A 9 -13.62 24.97 4.17
C LEU A 9 -12.27 24.77 3.47
N ASN A 10 -11.44 25.79 3.39
CA ASN A 10 -10.09 25.70 2.84
C ASN A 10 -9.17 24.79 3.68
N LYS A 11 -9.28 24.84 5.03
CA LYS A 11 -8.51 23.95 5.91
C LYS A 11 -8.93 22.49 5.78
N TRP A 12 -10.22 22.17 5.72
CA TRP A 12 -10.70 20.81 5.50
C TRP A 12 -10.22 20.23 4.15
N ARG A 13 -10.22 21.03 3.09
CA ARG A 13 -9.67 20.64 1.80
C ARG A 13 -8.15 20.38 1.90
N ALA A 14 -7.41 21.19 2.64
CA ALA A 14 -5.98 21.00 2.86
C ALA A 14 -5.70 19.67 3.63
N TYR A 15 -6.47 19.37 4.69
CA TYR A 15 -6.35 18.11 5.40
C TYR A 15 -6.72 16.89 4.52
N SER A 16 -7.80 16.99 3.74
CA SER A 16 -8.19 15.94 2.79
C SER A 16 -7.10 15.65 1.75
N ARG A 17 -6.45 16.69 1.21
CA ARG A 17 -5.30 16.58 0.31
C ARG A 17 -4.08 15.98 1.00
N LEU A 18 -3.82 16.35 2.26
CA LEU A 18 -2.69 15.81 3.05
C LEU A 18 -2.90 14.32 3.33
N MET A 19 -4.13 13.90 3.65
CA MET A 19 -4.51 12.51 3.83
C MET A 19 -4.67 11.74 2.51
N ARG A 20 -4.64 12.44 1.36
CA ARG A 20 -4.84 11.90 0.01
C ARG A 20 -6.16 11.13 -0.16
N ILE A 21 -7.22 11.59 0.46
CA ILE A 21 -8.58 11.01 0.32
C ILE A 21 -9.08 11.17 -1.13
N ASP A 22 -8.63 12.22 -1.82
CA ASP A 22 -8.88 12.48 -3.23
C ASP A 22 -8.20 11.48 -4.20
N LYS A 23 -7.32 10.61 -3.69
CA LYS A 23 -6.53 9.65 -4.49
C LYS A 23 -6.71 8.22 -3.99
N PRO A 24 -7.83 7.56 -4.33
CA PRO A 24 -8.23 6.29 -3.73
C PRO A 24 -7.28 5.12 -4.02
N ILE A 25 -6.45 5.22 -5.07
CA ILE A 25 -5.54 4.14 -5.46
C ILE A 25 -4.69 3.63 -4.30
N GLY A 26 -4.15 4.53 -3.47
CA GLY A 26 -3.32 4.13 -2.34
C GLY A 26 -4.10 3.40 -1.24
N ILE A 27 -5.40 3.65 -1.09
CA ILE A 27 -6.27 2.91 -0.17
C ILE A 27 -6.52 1.52 -0.74
N LEU A 28 -6.83 1.41 -2.03
CA LEU A 28 -7.13 0.15 -2.68
C LEU A 28 -5.94 -0.82 -2.68
N LEU A 29 -4.71 -0.30 -2.87
CA LEU A 29 -3.49 -1.12 -2.80
C LEU A 29 -3.22 -1.71 -1.40
N LEU A 30 -3.77 -1.13 -0.33
CA LEU A 30 -3.74 -1.70 1.01
C LEU A 30 -4.97 -2.58 1.29
N LEU A 31 -6.11 -2.21 0.73
CA LEU A 31 -7.38 -2.87 1.00
C LEU A 31 -7.42 -4.28 0.40
N TRP A 32 -6.91 -4.44 -0.85
CA TRP A 32 -6.91 -5.75 -1.50
C TRP A 32 -6.15 -6.82 -0.71
N PRO A 33 -4.88 -6.65 -0.30
CA PRO A 33 -4.19 -7.66 0.48
C PRO A 33 -4.81 -7.90 1.85
N THR A 34 -5.42 -6.88 2.45
CA THR A 34 -6.20 -7.03 3.68
C THR A 34 -7.41 -7.94 3.46
N TYR A 35 -8.14 -7.76 2.36
CA TYR A 35 -9.29 -8.59 2.01
C TYR A 35 -8.86 -10.00 1.60
N TRP A 36 -7.77 -10.16 0.83
CA TRP A 36 -7.22 -11.50 0.57
C TRP A 36 -7.00 -12.26 1.88
N ALA A 37 -6.34 -11.63 2.86
CA ALA A 37 -6.04 -12.27 4.13
C ALA A 37 -7.29 -12.56 4.96
N LEU A 38 -8.26 -11.65 5.02
CA LEU A 38 -9.51 -11.86 5.75
C LEU A 38 -10.30 -13.04 5.20
N TRP A 39 -10.45 -13.14 3.87
CA TRP A 39 -11.17 -14.26 3.23
C TRP A 39 -10.44 -15.58 3.39
N LEU A 40 -9.12 -15.60 3.25
CA LEU A 40 -8.30 -16.79 3.45
C LEU A 40 -8.33 -17.27 4.90
N ALA A 41 -8.15 -16.36 5.86
CA ALA A 41 -8.18 -16.69 7.29
C ALA A 41 -9.56 -17.20 7.74
N SER A 42 -10.65 -16.62 7.21
CA SER A 42 -12.02 -17.03 7.50
C SER A 42 -12.46 -18.29 6.74
N ARG A 43 -11.67 -18.72 5.75
CA ARG A 43 -12.04 -19.79 4.80
C ARG A 43 -13.43 -19.55 4.17
N GLY A 44 -13.70 -18.30 3.80
CA GLY A 44 -14.98 -17.84 3.29
C GLY A 44 -15.29 -16.40 3.72
N LEU A 45 -16.55 -16.10 3.99
CA LEU A 45 -16.99 -14.75 4.39
C LEU A 45 -16.48 -14.42 5.80
N PRO A 46 -15.68 -13.36 5.98
CA PRO A 46 -15.23 -12.93 7.29
C PRO A 46 -16.39 -12.37 8.15
N ASP A 47 -16.22 -12.42 9.47
CA ASP A 47 -17.10 -11.74 10.39
C ASP A 47 -17.24 -10.25 10.03
N LEU A 48 -18.47 -9.75 10.00
CA LEU A 48 -18.77 -8.37 9.55
C LEU A 48 -18.08 -7.32 10.44
N PHE A 49 -18.00 -7.56 11.75
CA PHE A 49 -17.35 -6.62 12.66
C PHE A 49 -15.85 -6.55 12.38
N ILE A 50 -15.17 -7.70 12.22
CA ILE A 50 -13.74 -7.76 11.87
C ILE A 50 -13.50 -7.09 10.52
N LEU A 51 -14.34 -7.36 9.50
CA LEU A 51 -14.26 -6.74 8.19
C LEU A 51 -14.35 -5.21 8.26
N LEU A 52 -15.30 -4.68 9.05
CA LEU A 52 -15.47 -3.23 9.22
C LEU A 52 -14.29 -2.60 9.95
N VAL A 53 -13.76 -3.24 11.01
CA VAL A 53 -12.59 -2.77 11.76
C VAL A 53 -11.36 -2.69 10.86
N PHE A 54 -11.09 -3.74 10.07
CA PHE A 54 -9.95 -3.74 9.15
C PHE A 54 -10.12 -2.73 8.00
N THR A 55 -11.32 -2.60 7.45
CA THR A 55 -11.61 -1.61 6.41
C THR A 55 -11.37 -0.19 6.93
N ALA A 56 -11.93 0.16 8.08
CA ALA A 56 -11.71 1.47 8.72
C ALA A 56 -10.22 1.67 9.09
N GLY A 57 -9.57 0.63 9.62
CA GLY A 57 -8.15 0.63 9.93
C GLY A 57 -7.27 0.93 8.72
N VAL A 58 -7.56 0.33 7.55
CA VAL A 58 -6.83 0.62 6.29
C VAL A 58 -6.98 2.09 5.91
N PHE A 59 -8.19 2.67 5.95
CA PHE A 59 -8.42 4.08 5.65
C PHE A 59 -7.63 5.00 6.59
N LEU A 60 -7.69 4.75 7.90
CA LEU A 60 -7.01 5.55 8.91
C LEU A 60 -5.48 5.44 8.78
N MET A 61 -4.95 4.22 8.68
CA MET A 61 -3.51 3.99 8.59
C MET A 61 -2.94 4.48 7.26
N ARG A 62 -3.69 4.38 6.15
CA ARG A 62 -3.29 4.98 4.87
C ARG A 62 -3.23 6.49 4.96
N ALA A 63 -4.23 7.14 5.57
CA ALA A 63 -4.23 8.58 5.80
C ALA A 63 -3.05 9.00 6.69
N ALA A 64 -2.84 8.32 7.82
CA ALA A 64 -1.71 8.56 8.70
C ALA A 64 -0.36 8.39 7.99
N GLY A 65 -0.20 7.32 7.17
CA GLY A 65 0.98 7.08 6.36
C GLY A 65 1.26 8.21 5.36
N CYS A 66 0.23 8.82 4.74
CA CYS A 66 0.40 9.98 3.89
C CYS A 66 0.90 11.19 4.67
N VAL A 67 0.28 11.47 5.82
CA VAL A 67 0.64 12.62 6.66
C VAL A 67 2.09 12.51 7.14
N ILE A 68 2.51 11.34 7.66
CA ILE A 68 3.88 11.16 8.16
C ILE A 68 4.92 11.17 7.03
N ASN A 69 4.57 10.63 5.86
CA ASN A 69 5.45 10.67 4.69
C ASN A 69 5.66 12.12 4.21
N ASP A 70 4.59 12.91 4.05
CA ASP A 70 4.70 14.31 3.65
C ASP A 70 5.41 15.14 4.73
N PHE A 71 5.22 14.82 6.03
CA PHE A 71 5.99 15.45 7.11
C PHE A 71 7.49 15.10 7.05
N ALA A 72 7.83 13.85 6.78
CA ALA A 72 9.22 13.43 6.61
C ALA A 72 9.89 14.14 5.43
N ASP A 73 9.16 14.30 4.33
CA ASP A 73 9.68 14.85 3.06
C ASP A 73 9.56 16.38 2.94
N ARG A 74 8.95 17.08 3.89
CA ARG A 74 8.60 18.49 3.80
C ARG A 74 9.74 19.43 3.37
N LYS A 75 11.00 19.06 3.66
CA LYS A 75 12.20 19.83 3.26
C LYS A 75 12.62 19.56 1.81
N PHE A 76 12.19 18.47 1.21
CA PHE A 76 12.59 18.03 -0.13
C PHE A 76 11.46 18.20 -1.15
N ASP A 77 10.21 18.05 -0.73
CA ASP A 77 9.02 18.09 -1.61
C ASP A 77 8.88 19.42 -2.39
N GLY A 78 9.37 20.52 -1.85
CA GLY A 78 9.37 21.81 -2.53
C GLY A 78 10.27 21.88 -3.79
N TYR A 79 11.24 20.98 -3.90
CA TYR A 79 12.17 20.91 -5.04
C TYR A 79 11.74 19.96 -6.14
N VAL A 80 10.69 19.14 -5.92
CA VAL A 80 10.17 18.20 -6.90
C VAL A 80 8.89 18.74 -7.53
N ALA A 81 8.85 18.84 -8.85
CA ALA A 81 7.74 19.45 -9.59
C ALA A 81 6.35 18.90 -9.22
N ARG A 82 6.25 17.59 -8.96
CA ARG A 82 5.01 16.90 -8.64
C ARG A 82 4.54 17.12 -7.19
N THR A 83 5.46 17.43 -6.27
CA THR A 83 5.17 17.46 -4.82
C THR A 83 5.21 18.86 -4.21
N ARG A 84 5.72 19.87 -4.92
CA ARG A 84 5.83 21.27 -4.44
C ARG A 84 4.50 21.89 -4.02
N GLU A 85 3.36 21.42 -4.61
CA GLU A 85 2.02 21.90 -4.30
C GLU A 85 1.32 21.13 -3.17
N ARG A 86 2.06 20.23 -2.49
CA ARG A 86 1.52 19.52 -1.32
C ARG A 86 1.24 20.52 -0.18
N PRO A 87 0.25 20.21 0.70
CA PRO A 87 -0.18 21.14 1.76
C PRO A 87 0.91 21.60 2.73
N LEU A 88 1.91 20.76 3.05
CA LEU A 88 3.01 21.13 3.95
C LEU A 88 4.03 22.07 3.29
N PRO A 89 4.63 21.74 2.12
CA PRO A 89 5.53 22.65 1.42
C PRO A 89 4.88 23.98 1.04
N ASN A 90 3.58 23.95 0.66
CA ASN A 90 2.83 25.14 0.27
C ASN A 90 2.35 26.01 1.45
N GLY A 91 2.49 25.52 2.70
CA GLY A 91 2.07 26.26 3.90
C GLY A 91 0.56 26.21 4.20
N ASP A 92 -0.23 25.44 3.45
CA ASP A 92 -1.68 25.25 3.70
C ASP A 92 -1.95 24.56 5.03
N VAL A 93 -0.99 23.71 5.48
CA VAL A 93 -0.99 22.98 6.76
C VAL A 93 0.34 23.19 7.46
N THR A 94 0.30 23.53 8.74
CA THR A 94 1.50 23.69 9.57
C THR A 94 2.04 22.33 10.05
N GLU A 95 3.31 22.27 10.43
CA GLU A 95 3.91 21.06 11.00
C GLU A 95 3.18 20.58 12.26
N LYS A 96 2.69 21.51 13.09
CA LYS A 96 1.94 21.20 14.32
C LYS A 96 0.60 20.54 13.98
N GLU A 97 -0.13 21.10 13.02
CA GLU A 97 -1.40 20.51 12.54
C GLU A 97 -1.20 19.12 11.95
N ALA A 98 -0.14 18.92 11.15
CA ALA A 98 0.18 17.62 10.57
C ALA A 98 0.48 16.56 11.66
N LYS A 99 1.29 16.91 12.67
CA LYS A 99 1.58 16.01 13.82
C LYS A 99 0.32 15.68 14.60
N THR A 100 -0.54 16.67 14.87
CA THR A 100 -1.79 16.47 15.58
C THR A 100 -2.73 15.55 14.78
N LEU A 101 -2.86 15.79 13.47
CA LEU A 101 -3.68 14.95 12.59
C LEU A 101 -3.16 13.50 12.56
N PHE A 102 -1.83 13.32 12.39
CA PHE A 102 -1.21 11.99 12.43
C PHE A 102 -1.53 11.26 13.74
N LEU A 103 -1.30 11.93 14.89
CA LEU A 103 -1.54 11.32 16.19
C LEU A 103 -3.02 10.97 16.39
N SER A 104 -3.94 11.83 15.97
CA SER A 104 -5.39 11.58 16.05
C SER A 104 -5.78 10.34 15.23
N LEU A 105 -5.26 10.20 14.00
CA LEU A 105 -5.54 9.05 13.15
C LEU A 105 -5.01 7.74 13.76
N ILE A 106 -3.80 7.75 14.35
CA ILE A 106 -3.21 6.59 15.02
C ILE A 106 -4.02 6.21 16.26
N ILE A 107 -4.44 7.19 17.08
CA ILE A 107 -5.25 6.92 18.28
C ILE A 107 -6.59 6.29 17.90
N ILE A 108 -7.28 6.82 16.88
CA ILE A 108 -8.56 6.25 16.42
C ILE A 108 -8.35 4.83 15.88
N ALA A 109 -7.29 4.60 15.08
CA ALA A 109 -6.96 3.27 14.57
C ALA A 109 -6.64 2.30 15.71
N PHE A 110 -5.93 2.75 16.75
CA PHE A 110 -5.61 1.92 17.92
C PHE A 110 -6.84 1.58 18.75
N ILE A 111 -7.77 2.53 18.94
CA ILE A 111 -9.05 2.26 19.62
C ILE A 111 -9.82 1.15 18.88
N LEU A 112 -9.83 1.13 17.53
CA LEU A 112 -10.43 0.04 16.77
C LEU A 112 -9.71 -1.29 17.02
N VAL A 113 -8.38 -1.29 17.05
CA VAL A 113 -7.60 -2.51 17.32
C VAL A 113 -7.84 -3.08 18.72
N LEU A 114 -8.09 -2.22 19.73
CA LEU A 114 -8.39 -2.66 21.10
C LEU A 114 -9.68 -3.49 21.21
N THR A 115 -10.54 -3.46 20.19
CA THR A 115 -11.76 -4.30 20.13
C THR A 115 -11.48 -5.72 19.65
N LEU A 116 -10.26 -6.01 19.20
CA LEU A 116 -9.83 -7.31 18.70
C LEU A 116 -9.10 -8.13 19.78
N ASN A 117 -8.64 -9.34 19.40
CA ASN A 117 -7.92 -10.21 20.33
C ASN A 117 -6.50 -9.71 20.67
N LYS A 118 -5.93 -10.26 21.75
CA LYS A 118 -4.61 -9.87 22.27
C LYS A 118 -3.47 -10.02 21.23
N MET A 119 -3.52 -11.08 20.42
CA MET A 119 -2.50 -11.33 19.39
C MET A 119 -2.49 -10.22 18.35
N THR A 120 -3.66 -9.82 17.87
CA THR A 120 -3.81 -8.72 16.91
C THR A 120 -3.34 -7.38 17.51
N ILE A 121 -3.65 -7.12 18.79
CA ILE A 121 -3.18 -5.92 19.48
C ILE A 121 -1.65 -5.90 19.56
N CYS A 122 -0.99 -7.01 19.91
CA CYS A 122 0.48 -7.09 19.90
C CYS A 122 1.08 -6.86 18.51
N LEU A 123 0.48 -7.46 17.47
CA LEU A 123 0.95 -7.26 16.09
C LEU A 123 0.75 -5.81 15.61
N SER A 124 -0.26 -5.09 16.09
CA SER A 124 -0.50 -3.70 15.70
C SER A 124 0.63 -2.76 16.10
N VAL A 125 1.34 -3.06 17.20
CA VAL A 125 2.53 -2.30 17.63
C VAL A 125 3.65 -2.40 16.58
N ILE A 126 3.88 -3.60 16.04
CA ILE A 126 4.87 -3.81 14.95
C ILE A 126 4.42 -3.06 13.69
N GLY A 127 3.13 -3.12 13.35
CA GLY A 127 2.56 -2.35 12.23
C GLY A 127 2.79 -0.85 12.34
N LEU A 128 2.60 -0.30 13.54
CA LEU A 128 2.87 1.11 13.83
C LEU A 128 4.36 1.46 13.65
N LEU A 129 5.27 0.61 14.15
CA LEU A 129 6.71 0.80 13.99
C LEU A 129 7.12 0.77 12.50
N LEU A 130 6.59 -0.17 11.71
CA LEU A 130 6.83 -0.23 10.28
C LEU A 130 6.30 1.03 9.56
N ALA A 131 5.09 1.48 9.89
CA ALA A 131 4.48 2.69 9.32
C ALA A 131 5.29 3.96 9.66
N TRP A 132 5.92 4.01 10.83
CA TRP A 132 6.79 5.11 11.22
C TRP A 132 8.12 5.08 10.48
N ILE A 133 8.76 3.91 10.36
CA ILE A 133 10.14 3.79 9.86
C ILE A 133 10.20 3.96 8.34
N TYR A 134 9.22 3.44 7.59
CA TYR A 134 9.29 3.34 6.14
C TYR A 134 9.58 4.69 5.41
N PRO A 135 9.05 5.88 5.82
CA PRO A 135 9.31 7.12 5.09
C PRO A 135 10.78 7.56 5.14
N PHE A 136 11.52 7.10 6.15
CA PHE A 136 12.92 7.50 6.35
C PHE A 136 13.90 6.59 5.61
N ILE A 137 13.49 5.36 5.25
CA ILE A 137 14.38 4.34 4.66
C ILE A 137 15.00 4.80 3.33
N LYS A 138 14.28 5.56 2.51
CA LYS A 138 14.78 6.07 1.21
C LYS A 138 16.01 7.01 1.32
N ARG A 139 16.36 7.45 2.54
CA ARG A 139 17.57 8.25 2.82
C ARG A 139 18.80 7.38 3.01
N PHE A 140 18.62 6.13 3.43
CA PHE A 140 19.69 5.22 3.82
C PHE A 140 19.82 4.04 2.86
N SER A 141 18.71 3.52 2.32
CA SER A 141 18.67 2.31 1.50
C SER A 141 18.08 2.58 0.12
N HIS A 142 18.53 1.80 -0.88
CA HIS A 142 17.93 1.77 -2.22
C HIS A 142 16.70 0.85 -2.31
N PHE A 143 16.34 0.17 -1.21
CA PHE A 143 15.20 -0.75 -1.13
C PHE A 143 14.08 -0.27 -0.20
N PRO A 144 13.67 1.03 -0.24
CA PRO A 144 12.55 1.51 0.58
C PRO A 144 11.25 0.78 0.26
N GLN A 145 11.11 0.26 -0.96
CA GLN A 145 9.95 -0.49 -1.44
C GLN A 145 9.69 -1.78 -0.68
N ILE A 146 10.75 -2.44 -0.18
CA ILE A 146 10.61 -3.65 0.64
C ILE A 146 9.99 -3.29 2.00
N VAL A 147 10.48 -2.22 2.64
CA VAL A 147 9.96 -1.76 3.93
C VAL A 147 8.54 -1.21 3.79
N LEU A 148 8.26 -0.49 2.68
CA LEU A 148 6.91 -0.07 2.33
C LEU A 148 5.99 -1.29 2.20
N GLY A 149 6.43 -2.32 1.46
CA GLY A 149 5.67 -3.56 1.27
C GLY A 149 5.40 -4.29 2.58
N ALA A 150 6.37 -4.32 3.50
CA ALA A 150 6.18 -4.88 4.82
C ALA A 150 5.17 -4.06 5.64
N ALA A 151 5.26 -2.72 5.62
CA ALA A 151 4.32 -1.84 6.32
C ALA A 151 2.89 -1.96 5.76
N PHE A 152 2.75 -1.99 4.44
CA PHE A 152 1.45 -2.10 3.75
C PHE A 152 0.82 -3.48 3.90
N GLY A 153 1.64 -4.54 3.90
CA GLY A 153 1.19 -5.93 4.06
C GLY A 153 1.00 -6.36 5.50
N TRP A 154 1.33 -5.54 6.50
CA TRP A 154 1.25 -5.95 7.89
C TRP A 154 -0.20 -6.22 8.36
N SER A 155 -1.17 -5.72 7.63
CA SER A 155 -2.58 -6.09 7.82
C SER A 155 -2.84 -7.59 7.60
N ILE A 156 -2.00 -8.30 6.83
CA ILE A 156 -2.14 -9.73 6.56
C ILE A 156 -1.98 -10.57 7.84
N PRO A 157 -0.81 -10.53 8.55
CA PRO A 157 -0.70 -11.27 9.80
C PRO A 157 -1.68 -10.79 10.86
N MET A 158 -2.05 -9.50 10.87
CA MET A 158 -3.08 -9.00 11.77
C MET A 158 -4.47 -9.60 11.45
N ALA A 159 -4.84 -9.75 10.18
CA ALA A 159 -6.10 -10.37 9.77
C ALA A 159 -6.18 -11.83 10.17
N TYR A 160 -5.12 -12.62 9.94
CA TYR A 160 -5.04 -14.00 10.40
C TYR A 160 -5.12 -14.10 11.93
N ALA A 161 -4.38 -13.24 12.64
CA ALA A 161 -4.45 -13.20 14.10
C ALA A 161 -5.88 -12.87 14.60
N ALA A 162 -6.57 -11.90 13.97
CA ALA A 162 -7.90 -11.48 14.38
C ALA A 162 -8.96 -12.58 14.16
N VAL A 163 -8.81 -13.37 13.10
CA VAL A 163 -9.80 -14.39 12.70
C VAL A 163 -9.52 -15.74 13.36
N SER A 164 -8.27 -16.21 13.34
CA SER A 164 -7.90 -17.58 13.70
C SER A 164 -6.93 -17.71 14.86
N GLU A 165 -6.47 -16.59 15.43
CA GLU A 165 -5.44 -16.52 16.49
C GLU A 165 -4.17 -17.31 16.14
N SER A 166 -3.85 -17.43 14.84
CA SER A 166 -2.72 -18.21 14.33
C SER A 166 -2.08 -17.51 13.15
N LEU A 167 -0.82 -17.84 12.87
CA LEU A 167 -0.05 -17.32 11.73
C LEU A 167 0.51 -18.49 10.92
N PRO A 168 -0.34 -19.22 10.16
CA PRO A 168 0.08 -20.38 9.39
C PRO A 168 1.00 -19.97 8.21
N LEU A 169 1.55 -20.95 7.51
CA LEU A 169 2.49 -20.74 6.41
C LEU A 169 1.88 -19.87 5.29
N GLU A 170 0.63 -20.09 4.93
CA GLU A 170 -0.06 -19.31 3.90
C GLU A 170 -0.18 -17.82 4.25
N CYS A 171 -0.27 -17.47 5.54
CA CYS A 171 -0.22 -16.08 6.00
C CYS A 171 1.11 -15.41 5.59
N TRP A 172 2.24 -16.08 5.88
CA TRP A 172 3.56 -15.54 5.57
C TRP A 172 3.87 -15.56 4.07
N LEU A 173 3.38 -16.55 3.34
CA LEU A 173 3.46 -16.58 1.88
C LEU A 173 2.67 -15.44 1.25
N LEU A 174 1.46 -15.16 1.75
CA LEU A 174 0.66 -14.04 1.28
C LEU A 174 1.31 -12.70 1.62
N PHE A 175 1.93 -12.59 2.80
CA PHE A 175 2.71 -11.43 3.19
C PHE A 175 3.92 -11.21 2.26
N LEU A 176 4.63 -12.28 1.90
CA LEU A 176 5.71 -12.25 0.90
C LEU A 176 5.19 -11.80 -0.48
N VAL A 177 4.05 -12.33 -0.94
CA VAL A 177 3.37 -11.90 -2.16
C VAL A 177 3.13 -10.39 -2.14
N ASN A 178 2.62 -9.86 -1.03
CA ASN A 178 2.38 -8.42 -0.90
C ASN A 178 3.69 -7.60 -0.93
N ILE A 179 4.77 -8.07 -0.32
CA ILE A 179 6.08 -7.39 -0.40
C ILE A 179 6.56 -7.36 -1.85
N ILE A 180 6.54 -8.50 -2.55
CA ILE A 180 6.93 -8.59 -3.96
C ILE A 180 6.08 -7.64 -4.80
N TRP A 181 4.76 -7.66 -4.63
CA TRP A 181 3.83 -6.79 -5.35
C TRP A 181 4.09 -5.31 -5.07
N SER A 182 4.39 -4.96 -3.82
CA SER A 182 4.74 -3.59 -3.44
C SER A 182 6.02 -3.12 -4.12
N VAL A 183 7.04 -3.98 -4.21
CA VAL A 183 8.26 -3.67 -4.97
C VAL A 183 7.94 -3.45 -6.45
N ILE A 184 7.06 -4.26 -7.05
CA ILE A 184 6.65 -4.12 -8.46
C ILE A 184 6.01 -2.75 -8.68
N TYR A 185 4.89 -2.45 -7.99
CA TYR A 185 4.14 -1.23 -8.30
C TYR A 185 4.86 0.04 -7.86
N ASP A 186 5.59 0.00 -6.74
CA ASP A 186 6.29 1.20 -6.28
C ASP A 186 7.58 1.45 -7.07
N THR A 187 8.20 0.40 -7.68
CA THR A 187 9.26 0.61 -8.67
C THR A 187 8.70 1.28 -9.93
N GLN A 188 7.53 0.85 -10.43
CA GLN A 188 6.85 1.50 -11.57
C GLN A 188 6.53 2.97 -11.25
N TYR A 189 6.12 3.26 -10.01
CA TYR A 189 5.89 4.62 -9.55
C TYR A 189 7.20 5.42 -9.45
N ALA A 190 8.27 4.84 -8.89
CA ALA A 190 9.56 5.49 -8.79
C ALA A 190 10.23 5.75 -10.16
N MET A 191 9.87 4.99 -11.20
CA MET A 191 10.31 5.27 -12.58
C MET A 191 9.78 6.61 -13.10
N VAL A 192 8.65 7.12 -12.56
CA VAL A 192 8.08 8.43 -12.91
C VAL A 192 8.99 9.56 -12.46
N ASP A 193 9.50 9.46 -11.23
CA ASP A 193 10.25 10.53 -10.57
C ASP A 193 11.78 10.33 -10.66
N ARG A 194 12.26 9.27 -11.33
CA ARG A 194 13.68 8.86 -11.37
C ARG A 194 14.67 10.01 -11.61
N ASN A 195 14.38 10.87 -12.58
CA ASN A 195 15.28 11.95 -12.96
C ASN A 195 15.38 13.05 -11.89
N ASP A 196 14.31 13.28 -11.16
CA ASP A 196 14.28 14.27 -10.07
C ASP A 196 14.90 13.68 -8.80
N ASP A 197 14.59 12.39 -8.50
CA ASP A 197 15.13 11.66 -7.35
C ASP A 197 16.67 11.60 -7.39
N ILE A 198 17.27 11.36 -8.56
CA ILE A 198 18.74 11.37 -8.74
C ILE A 198 19.32 12.74 -8.37
N LYS A 199 18.69 13.86 -8.80
CA LYS A 199 19.19 15.22 -8.55
C LYS A 199 19.20 15.59 -7.07
N ILE A 200 18.21 15.08 -6.30
CA ILE A 200 18.05 15.40 -4.87
C ILE A 200 18.61 14.31 -3.95
N GLY A 201 19.24 13.25 -4.52
CA GLY A 201 19.91 12.19 -3.76
C GLY A 201 18.96 11.21 -3.06
N ILE A 202 17.69 11.13 -3.47
CA ILE A 202 16.75 10.11 -2.98
C ILE A 202 17.09 8.75 -3.61
N LYS A 203 17.00 7.71 -2.80
CA LYS A 203 17.29 6.32 -3.20
C LYS A 203 16.00 5.57 -3.48
N SER A 204 15.97 4.76 -4.57
CA SER A 204 14.85 3.91 -4.92
C SER A 204 15.29 2.68 -5.72
N THR A 205 14.43 1.67 -5.80
CA THR A 205 14.64 0.50 -6.67
C THR A 205 14.73 0.89 -8.14
N ALA A 206 13.99 1.90 -8.60
CA ALA A 206 14.09 2.39 -9.98
C ALA A 206 15.49 2.92 -10.31
N ILE A 207 16.21 3.48 -9.32
CA ILE A 207 17.58 3.97 -9.51
C ILE A 207 18.57 2.81 -9.54
N ILE A 208 18.51 1.90 -8.55
CA ILE A 208 19.49 0.81 -8.43
C ILE A 208 19.31 -0.24 -9.55
N PHE A 209 18.08 -0.52 -9.97
CA PHE A 209 17.81 -1.44 -11.06
C PHE A 209 18.22 -0.88 -12.42
N ALA A 210 18.32 0.43 -12.55
CA ALA A 210 18.78 1.17 -13.72
C ALA A 210 18.11 0.65 -15.01
N HIS A 211 18.92 0.11 -15.96
CA HIS A 211 18.44 -0.43 -17.23
C HIS A 211 17.81 -1.83 -17.12
N PHE A 212 18.03 -2.54 -16.00
CA PHE A 212 17.42 -3.85 -15.71
C PHE A 212 16.04 -3.76 -15.04
N ASP A 213 15.54 -2.57 -14.76
CA ASP A 213 14.27 -2.35 -14.04
C ASP A 213 13.10 -3.17 -14.59
N LYS A 214 12.92 -3.18 -15.93
CA LYS A 214 11.84 -3.93 -16.59
C LYS A 214 11.99 -5.44 -16.42
N LEU A 215 13.22 -5.94 -16.56
CA LEU A 215 13.53 -7.35 -16.40
C LEU A 215 13.26 -7.80 -14.94
N ILE A 216 13.75 -7.01 -13.97
CA ILE A 216 13.57 -7.31 -12.53
C ILE A 216 12.07 -7.26 -12.17
N ILE A 217 11.34 -6.25 -12.63
CA ILE A 217 9.88 -6.20 -12.46
C ILE A 217 9.22 -7.45 -13.05
N GLY A 218 9.61 -7.90 -14.24
CA GLY A 218 9.08 -9.10 -14.88
C GLY A 218 9.38 -10.39 -14.08
N ILE A 219 10.59 -10.52 -13.56
CA ILE A 219 10.98 -11.64 -12.69
C ILE A 219 10.13 -11.62 -11.40
N LEU A 220 9.96 -10.46 -10.79
CA LEU A 220 9.14 -10.32 -9.56
C LEU A 220 7.66 -10.62 -9.83
N GLN A 221 7.11 -10.18 -10.99
CA GLN A 221 5.75 -10.50 -11.42
C GLN A 221 5.57 -12.01 -11.57
N PHE A 222 6.51 -12.68 -12.22
CA PHE A 222 6.49 -14.14 -12.37
C PHE A 222 6.61 -14.85 -11.00
N ALA A 223 7.55 -14.44 -10.17
CA ALA A 223 7.73 -14.99 -8.82
C ALA A 223 6.45 -14.84 -7.97
N MET A 224 5.79 -13.67 -8.03
CA MET A 224 4.51 -13.44 -7.36
C MET A 224 3.46 -14.47 -7.78
N VAL A 225 3.30 -14.72 -9.08
CA VAL A 225 2.33 -15.69 -9.60
C VAL A 225 2.69 -17.11 -9.17
N LEU A 226 3.97 -17.48 -9.12
CA LEU A 226 4.40 -18.79 -8.63
C LEU A 226 4.04 -19.00 -7.16
N VAL A 227 4.28 -17.99 -6.30
CA VAL A 227 3.90 -18.09 -4.88
C VAL A 227 2.39 -18.18 -4.72
N LEU A 228 1.62 -17.39 -5.47
CA LEU A 228 0.15 -17.47 -5.48
C LEU A 228 -0.34 -18.85 -5.96
N PHE A 229 0.27 -19.39 -7.02
CA PHE A 229 -0.04 -20.74 -7.49
C PHE A 229 0.21 -21.80 -6.41
N TYR A 230 1.32 -21.67 -5.68
CA TYR A 230 1.63 -22.57 -4.57
C TYR A 230 0.62 -22.43 -3.42
N ILE A 231 0.21 -21.21 -3.04
CA ILE A 231 -0.85 -20.99 -2.04
C ILE A 231 -2.14 -21.68 -2.48
N GLY A 232 -2.56 -21.53 -3.74
CA GLY A 232 -3.75 -22.20 -4.26
C GLY A 232 -3.68 -23.72 -4.19
N LYS A 233 -2.49 -24.31 -4.41
CA LYS A 233 -2.25 -25.75 -4.25
C LYS A 233 -2.36 -26.19 -2.80
N GLN A 234 -1.80 -25.43 -1.86
CA GLN A 234 -1.84 -25.76 -0.42
C GLN A 234 -3.26 -25.66 0.17
N LEU A 235 -4.11 -24.82 -0.42
CA LEU A 235 -5.48 -24.59 0.05
C LEU A 235 -6.52 -25.31 -0.79
N ASP A 236 -6.10 -26.19 -1.72
CA ASP A 236 -6.96 -26.97 -2.63
C ASP A 236 -7.97 -26.09 -3.40
N PHE A 237 -7.51 -24.95 -3.89
CA PHE A 237 -8.35 -24.00 -4.62
C PHE A 237 -8.77 -24.52 -5.99
N GLY A 238 -9.99 -24.15 -6.40
CA GLY A 238 -10.61 -24.57 -7.66
C GLY A 238 -10.34 -23.65 -8.84
N VAL A 239 -11.06 -23.89 -9.92
CA VAL A 239 -10.94 -23.20 -11.22
C VAL A 239 -11.03 -21.68 -11.13
N PRO A 240 -11.95 -21.06 -10.32
CA PRO A 240 -12.06 -19.59 -10.27
C PRO A 240 -10.76 -18.91 -9.85
N TYR A 241 -10.05 -19.48 -8.86
CA TYR A 241 -8.79 -18.95 -8.39
C TYR A 241 -7.70 -18.99 -9.46
N TYR A 242 -7.48 -20.15 -10.11
CA TYR A 242 -6.46 -20.28 -11.16
C TYR A 242 -6.79 -19.45 -12.39
N THR A 243 -8.06 -19.28 -12.72
CA THR A 243 -8.51 -18.36 -13.79
C THR A 243 -8.11 -16.92 -13.45
N SER A 244 -8.25 -16.51 -12.19
CA SER A 244 -7.80 -15.16 -11.77
C SER A 244 -6.29 -14.97 -11.94
N LEU A 245 -5.47 -16.00 -11.71
CA LEU A 245 -4.02 -15.93 -11.93
C LEU A 245 -3.67 -15.73 -13.42
N ILE A 246 -4.45 -16.34 -14.34
CA ILE A 246 -4.27 -16.11 -15.79
C ILE A 246 -4.57 -14.65 -16.13
N PHE A 247 -5.64 -14.06 -15.58
CA PHE A 247 -5.92 -12.64 -15.77
C PHE A 247 -4.85 -11.73 -15.16
N VAL A 248 -4.31 -12.07 -13.98
CA VAL A 248 -3.18 -11.36 -13.35
C VAL A 248 -1.96 -11.39 -14.27
N LEU A 249 -1.62 -12.53 -14.88
CA LEU A 249 -0.55 -12.63 -15.88
C LEU A 249 -0.80 -11.72 -17.08
N GLY A 250 -2.03 -11.68 -17.60
CA GLY A 250 -2.42 -10.77 -18.68
C GLY A 250 -2.22 -9.30 -18.31
N LEU A 251 -2.59 -8.90 -17.08
CA LEU A 251 -2.36 -7.55 -16.56
C LEU A 251 -0.86 -7.25 -16.44
N PHE A 252 -0.04 -8.19 -15.97
CA PHE A 252 1.41 -8.02 -15.88
C PHE A 252 2.06 -7.88 -17.27
N ILE A 253 1.64 -8.65 -18.28
CA ILE A 253 2.09 -8.48 -19.66
C ILE A 253 1.71 -7.08 -20.17
N HIS A 254 0.50 -6.59 -19.88
CA HIS A 254 0.08 -5.24 -20.22
C HIS A 254 0.97 -4.17 -19.55
N GLN A 255 1.28 -4.34 -18.25
CA GLN A 255 2.18 -3.43 -17.53
C GLN A 255 3.59 -3.41 -18.15
N GLN A 256 4.15 -4.57 -18.55
CA GLN A 256 5.45 -4.65 -19.23
C GLN A 256 5.47 -3.85 -20.55
N LYS A 257 4.36 -3.88 -21.32
CA LYS A 257 4.23 -3.04 -22.51
C LYS A 257 4.19 -1.55 -22.18
N LEU A 258 3.49 -1.17 -21.09
CA LEU A 258 3.42 0.24 -20.67
C LEU A 258 4.79 0.78 -20.26
N ILE A 259 5.59 0.03 -19.50
CA ILE A 259 6.90 0.49 -19.02
C ILE A 259 8.03 0.31 -20.07
N ALA A 260 7.76 -0.26 -21.26
CA ALA A 260 8.75 -0.62 -22.26
C ALA A 260 9.71 0.53 -22.61
N ASN A 261 9.17 1.74 -22.78
CA ASN A 261 9.93 2.94 -23.15
C ASN A 261 10.21 3.88 -21.98
N ARG A 262 9.89 3.47 -20.74
CA ARG A 262 10.11 4.25 -19.51
C ARG A 262 9.53 5.68 -19.55
N GLN A 263 8.48 5.91 -20.34
CA GLN A 263 7.79 7.20 -20.38
C GLN A 263 7.06 7.42 -19.04
N PRO A 264 7.27 8.54 -18.32
CA PRO A 264 6.70 8.77 -16.98
C PRO A 264 5.18 8.57 -16.92
N ALA A 265 4.44 9.09 -17.90
CA ALA A 265 2.99 8.95 -17.97
C ALA A 265 2.55 7.48 -18.11
N LEU A 266 3.28 6.66 -18.85
CA LEU A 266 2.99 5.24 -19.06
C LEU A 266 3.42 4.41 -17.83
N CYS A 267 4.54 4.76 -17.19
CA CYS A 267 4.95 4.15 -15.91
C CYS A 267 3.90 4.43 -14.83
N PHE A 268 3.34 5.63 -14.77
CA PHE A 268 2.24 5.96 -13.86
C PHE A 268 0.97 5.15 -14.16
N LYS A 269 0.64 4.95 -15.45
CA LYS A 269 -0.48 4.07 -15.85
C LYS A 269 -0.25 2.61 -15.42
N ALA A 270 0.98 2.10 -15.52
CA ALA A 270 1.34 0.77 -15.05
C ALA A 270 1.16 0.65 -13.52
N PHE A 271 1.60 1.65 -12.76
CA PHE A 271 1.34 1.74 -11.33
C PHE A 271 -0.17 1.69 -11.02
N MET A 272 -0.98 2.52 -11.68
CA MET A 272 -2.44 2.56 -11.48
C MET A 272 -3.12 1.23 -11.84
N ASN A 273 -2.60 0.50 -12.82
CA ASN A 273 -3.13 -0.78 -13.26
C ASN A 273 -3.03 -1.87 -12.17
N ASN A 274 -2.14 -1.73 -11.18
CA ASN A 274 -2.04 -2.69 -10.08
C ASN A 274 -3.31 -2.78 -9.23
N ASN A 275 -4.16 -1.76 -9.23
CA ASN A 275 -5.48 -1.87 -8.61
C ASN A 275 -6.29 -3.05 -9.19
N TYR A 276 -6.23 -3.25 -10.49
CA TYR A 276 -6.94 -4.37 -11.15
C TYR A 276 -6.29 -5.72 -10.82
N VAL A 277 -4.96 -5.77 -10.64
CA VAL A 277 -4.28 -6.98 -10.15
C VAL A 277 -4.83 -7.38 -8.78
N GLY A 278 -4.91 -6.41 -7.86
CA GLY A 278 -5.45 -6.63 -6.53
C GLY A 278 -6.91 -7.10 -6.52
N LEU A 279 -7.74 -6.43 -7.31
CA LEU A 279 -9.16 -6.77 -7.46
C LEU A 279 -9.38 -8.15 -8.06
N VAL A 280 -8.68 -8.47 -9.16
CA VAL A 280 -8.85 -9.75 -9.87
C VAL A 280 -8.46 -10.93 -8.98
N LEU A 281 -7.35 -10.80 -8.24
CA LEU A 281 -6.95 -11.83 -7.27
C LEU A 281 -8.00 -11.95 -6.15
N PHE A 282 -8.51 -10.83 -5.63
CA PHE A 282 -9.58 -10.86 -4.63
C PHE A 282 -10.82 -11.58 -5.14
N LEU A 283 -11.26 -11.29 -6.37
CA LEU A 283 -12.41 -11.96 -6.98
C LEU A 283 -12.15 -13.47 -7.15
N GLY A 284 -10.93 -13.88 -7.52
CA GLY A 284 -10.57 -15.29 -7.60
C GLY A 284 -10.65 -16.01 -6.26
N ILE A 285 -10.19 -15.37 -5.17
CA ILE A 285 -10.30 -15.88 -3.81
C ILE A 285 -11.79 -15.95 -3.39
N LEU A 286 -12.52 -14.85 -3.59
CA LEU A 286 -13.95 -14.75 -3.24
C LEU A 286 -14.77 -15.85 -3.90
N LEU A 287 -14.67 -15.97 -5.22
CA LEU A 287 -15.45 -16.95 -6.01
C LEU A 287 -15.04 -18.40 -5.75
N ASN A 288 -13.91 -18.63 -5.11
CA ASN A 288 -13.48 -19.99 -4.74
C ASN A 288 -14.24 -20.51 -3.50
N TYR A 289 -14.86 -19.64 -2.71
CA TYR A 289 -15.63 -19.99 -1.52
C TYR A 289 -17.14 -20.01 -1.76
N PHE A 290 -17.59 -19.76 -3.00
CA PHE A 290 -18.98 -19.83 -3.45
C PHE A 290 -19.14 -20.88 -4.56
#